data_c4939df0d23c5d8ab0c2a7033dbe9289
#
_entry.id   c4939df0d23c5d8ab0c2a7033dbe9289
#
_cell.length_a   1.000
_cell.length_b   1.000
_cell.length_c   1.000
_cell.angle_alpha   90.00
_cell.angle_beta   90.00
_cell.angle_gamma   90.00
#
_symmetry.space_group_name_H-M   'P 1'
#
loop_
_entity.id
_entity.type
_entity.pdbx_description
1 polymer ?
#
loop_
_entity_poly.entity_id
_entity_poly.type
_entity_poly.pdbx_seq_one_letter_code
_entity_poly.pdbx_strand_id
1 'polypeptide(L)'
;MVKSKLLKLTSAILIIILLIFSVFAIVGCKKKDKYRAENPVLLISIDGMRPDAIQNTDYGKYLETVCSYTLNARTVYPSITLPCHMSMFHSVEPSEHGVTENSYTPSPEMGNGIAEALAEQNKRTAIFFNWSPIDNLVKPNKNVYSKFIDPTPIGWEEANNQTAAACIDYLKNNEVDFTFLYLGFLDEAGHADGWLSEEYYYALNQSLALVKQVVSQLSKDYTIIITTDHGGSGYGHGSDSTEHMTIPIFVMGENYAKGKRFDSASILDIAPTILNIIGVEIPTYWKGTPLFVKD
;
A
#
# COMPACT_ATOMS: atom_id res chain seq x y z
N MET A 1 -46.28 53.81 -35.66
CA MET A 1 -45.40 53.96 -34.45
C MET A 1 -45.44 52.75 -33.48
N VAL A 2 -46.50 52.04 -33.25
CA VAL A 2 -46.60 50.92 -32.29
C VAL A 2 -45.83 49.70 -32.71
N LYS A 3 -45.86 49.29 -34.04
CA LYS A 3 -45.12 48.09 -34.55
C LYS A 3 -43.61 48.21 -34.42
N SER A 4 -43.03 49.43 -34.56
CA SER A 4 -41.57 49.60 -34.46
C SER A 4 -41.04 49.53 -33.01
N LYS A 5 -41.87 49.91 -32.04
CA LYS A 5 -41.53 49.79 -30.60
C LYS A 5 -41.58 48.32 -30.14
N LEU A 6 -42.57 47.53 -30.63
CA LEU A 6 -42.70 46.11 -30.29
C LEU A 6 -41.53 45.28 -30.84
N LEU A 7 -41.07 45.58 -32.10
CA LEU A 7 -39.92 44.92 -32.71
C LEU A 7 -38.61 45.18 -31.96
N LYS A 8 -38.39 46.40 -31.47
CA LYS A 8 -37.23 46.76 -30.65
C LYS A 8 -37.25 46.09 -29.26
N LEU A 9 -38.44 45.92 -28.67
CA LEU A 9 -38.60 45.26 -27.36
C LEU A 9 -38.30 43.75 -27.49
N THR A 10 -38.79 43.08 -28.51
CA THR A 10 -38.52 41.66 -28.77
C THR A 10 -37.05 41.37 -29.07
N SER A 11 -36.38 42.25 -29.81
CA SER A 11 -34.93 42.13 -30.09
C SER A 11 -34.09 42.34 -28.81
N ALA A 12 -34.46 43.27 -27.94
CA ALA A 12 -33.76 43.48 -26.65
C ALA A 12 -33.92 42.28 -25.68
N ILE A 13 -35.11 41.69 -25.60
CA ILE A 13 -35.35 40.50 -24.81
C ILE A 13 -34.56 39.30 -25.31
N LEU A 14 -34.49 39.12 -26.64
CA LEU A 14 -33.71 38.04 -27.26
C LEU A 14 -32.20 38.16 -26.96
N ILE A 15 -31.66 39.38 -27.01
CA ILE A 15 -30.24 39.67 -26.68
C ILE A 15 -29.97 39.42 -25.20
N ILE A 16 -30.89 39.76 -24.30
CA ILE A 16 -30.75 39.51 -22.86
C ILE A 16 -30.79 37.98 -22.58
N ILE A 17 -31.66 37.24 -23.24
CA ILE A 17 -31.73 35.77 -23.12
C ILE A 17 -30.45 35.14 -23.65
N LEU A 18 -29.90 35.58 -24.78
CA LEU A 18 -28.62 35.11 -25.33
C LEU A 18 -27.43 35.44 -24.41
N LEU A 19 -27.43 36.63 -23.77
CA LEU A 19 -26.41 36.99 -22.78
C LEU A 19 -26.51 36.15 -21.51
N ILE A 20 -27.71 35.85 -21.02
CA ILE A 20 -27.93 34.96 -19.86
C ILE A 20 -27.46 33.54 -20.20
N PHE A 21 -27.77 33.00 -21.39
CA PHE A 21 -27.28 31.69 -21.83
C PHE A 21 -25.77 31.64 -22.00
N SER A 22 -25.13 32.73 -22.47
CA SER A 22 -23.66 32.80 -22.60
C SER A 22 -22.99 32.88 -21.23
N VAL A 23 -23.56 33.58 -20.25
CA VAL A 23 -23.06 33.60 -18.84
C VAL A 23 -23.24 32.25 -18.19
N PHE A 24 -24.36 31.54 -18.39
CA PHE A 24 -24.52 30.15 -17.90
C PHE A 24 -23.59 29.17 -18.59
N ALA A 25 -23.23 29.35 -19.87
CA ALA A 25 -22.25 28.52 -20.55
C ALA A 25 -20.80 28.80 -20.08
N ILE A 26 -20.48 29.99 -19.58
CA ILE A 26 -19.17 30.33 -19.00
C ILE A 26 -19.07 29.90 -17.51
N VAL A 27 -20.20 29.83 -16.79
CA VAL A 27 -20.25 29.27 -15.42
C VAL A 27 -20.35 27.75 -15.44
N GLY A 28 -20.63 27.14 -16.62
CA GLY A 28 -20.70 25.73 -16.80
C GLY A 28 -19.32 25.08 -16.89
N CYS A 29 -19.02 24.21 -15.96
CA CYS A 29 -17.86 23.30 -15.89
C CYS A 29 -16.50 23.99 -15.72
N LYS A 30 -16.19 24.48 -14.54
CA LYS A 30 -14.88 24.12 -14.00
C LYS A 30 -14.83 22.60 -14.02
N LYS A 31 -14.15 21.98 -15.02
CA LYS A 31 -13.66 20.61 -14.88
C LYS A 31 -13.00 20.59 -13.53
N LYS A 32 -13.54 19.85 -12.55
CA LYS A 32 -12.79 19.51 -11.34
C LYS A 32 -11.50 18.95 -11.90
N ASP A 33 -10.37 19.63 -11.67
CA ASP A 33 -9.07 19.07 -12.03
C ASP A 33 -9.07 17.66 -11.47
N LYS A 34 -8.97 16.68 -12.39
CA LYS A 34 -8.99 15.28 -12.01
C LYS A 34 -7.75 15.08 -11.15
N TYR A 35 -7.92 14.71 -9.89
CA TYR A 35 -6.80 14.40 -9.02
C TYR A 35 -5.88 13.41 -9.76
N ARG A 36 -4.58 13.65 -9.76
CA ARG A 36 -3.57 12.77 -10.32
C ARG A 36 -2.47 12.55 -9.30
N ALA A 37 -2.18 11.29 -8.98
CA ALA A 37 -1.04 10.90 -8.21
C ALA A 37 0.22 11.05 -9.09
N GLU A 38 1.29 11.68 -8.59
CA GLU A 38 2.51 11.91 -9.37
C GLU A 38 3.44 10.76 -9.11
N ASN A 39 3.79 10.20 -8.19
CA ASN A 39 4.70 9.04 -7.98
C ASN A 39 4.02 8.02 -7.05
N PRO A 40 2.95 7.35 -7.51
CA PRO A 40 2.19 6.47 -6.63
C PRO A 40 3.01 5.24 -6.20
N VAL A 41 2.81 4.83 -4.95
CA VAL A 41 3.48 3.66 -4.38
C VAL A 41 2.47 2.60 -4.01
N LEU A 42 2.76 1.35 -4.39
CA LEU A 42 2.05 0.16 -3.95
C LEU A 42 2.98 -0.68 -3.07
N LEU A 43 2.63 -0.82 -1.81
CA LEU A 43 3.27 -1.71 -0.85
C LEU A 43 2.47 -3.02 -0.77
N ILE A 44 3.12 -4.16 -1.03
CA ILE A 44 2.55 -5.49 -0.92
C ILE A 44 3.24 -6.21 0.24
N SER A 45 2.47 -6.61 1.25
CA SER A 45 2.92 -7.46 2.35
C SER A 45 2.34 -8.87 2.17
N ILE A 46 3.22 -9.87 2.03
CA ILE A 46 2.86 -11.29 2.11
C ILE A 46 3.24 -11.74 3.51
N ASP A 47 2.24 -11.90 4.39
CA ASP A 47 2.46 -12.21 5.80
C ASP A 47 3.26 -13.49 6.00
N GLY A 48 4.23 -13.46 6.92
CA GLY A 48 5.02 -14.63 7.32
C GLY A 48 6.01 -15.16 6.25
N MET A 49 6.37 -14.34 5.23
CA MET A 49 7.21 -14.78 4.10
C MET A 49 8.69 -14.82 4.44
N ARG A 50 9.29 -16.00 4.45
CA ARG A 50 10.73 -16.17 4.67
C ARG A 50 11.58 -15.86 3.42
N PRO A 51 12.75 -15.22 3.60
CA PRO A 51 13.67 -14.95 2.48
C PRO A 51 14.18 -16.20 1.77
N ASP A 52 14.49 -17.25 2.52
CA ASP A 52 14.99 -18.53 1.96
C ASP A 52 13.87 -19.29 1.22
N ALA A 53 12.61 -19.11 1.60
CA ALA A 53 11.50 -19.70 0.87
C ALA A 53 11.26 -19.01 -0.47
N ILE A 54 11.15 -17.68 -0.51
CA ILE A 54 10.92 -16.96 -1.77
C ILE A 54 12.07 -17.13 -2.76
N GLN A 55 13.30 -17.16 -2.28
CA GLN A 55 14.50 -17.39 -3.10
C GLN A 55 14.47 -18.73 -3.82
N ASN A 56 13.78 -19.73 -3.28
CA ASN A 56 13.62 -21.04 -3.90
C ASN A 56 12.51 -21.12 -4.95
N THR A 57 11.72 -20.04 -5.13
CA THR A 57 10.65 -20.00 -6.14
C THR A 57 11.14 -19.37 -7.45
N ASP A 58 10.51 -19.73 -8.58
CA ASP A 58 10.85 -19.14 -9.87
C ASP A 58 10.53 -17.65 -9.93
N TYR A 59 9.43 -17.22 -9.31
CA TYR A 59 9.05 -15.81 -9.32
C TYR A 59 9.92 -14.98 -8.37
N GLY A 60 10.36 -15.52 -7.24
CA GLY A 60 11.34 -14.89 -6.36
C GLY A 60 12.67 -14.63 -7.09
N LYS A 61 13.20 -15.62 -7.79
CA LYS A 61 14.39 -15.46 -8.65
C LYS A 61 14.19 -14.40 -9.74
N TYR A 62 13.01 -14.35 -10.34
CA TYR A 62 12.67 -13.28 -11.29
C TYR A 62 12.68 -11.90 -10.62
N LEU A 63 12.10 -11.74 -9.43
CA LEU A 63 12.12 -10.49 -8.68
C LEU A 63 13.56 -10.02 -8.40
N GLU A 64 14.48 -10.90 -8.07
CA GLU A 64 15.89 -10.57 -7.90
C GLU A 64 16.53 -9.96 -9.16
N THR A 65 16.02 -10.27 -10.34
CA THR A 65 16.55 -9.72 -11.61
C THR A 65 15.96 -8.39 -12.02
N VAL A 66 14.75 -8.06 -11.54
CA VAL A 66 14.00 -6.86 -11.98
C VAL A 66 13.83 -5.80 -10.89
N CYS A 67 14.13 -6.11 -9.63
CA CYS A 67 14.06 -5.21 -8.49
C CYS A 67 15.45 -4.78 -8.00
N SER A 68 15.51 -3.66 -7.29
CA SER A 68 16.53 -3.51 -6.24
C SER A 68 16.03 -4.29 -5.02
N TYR A 69 16.88 -5.06 -4.34
CA TYR A 69 16.40 -5.98 -3.31
C TYR A 69 17.41 -6.28 -2.21
N THR A 70 16.91 -6.74 -1.07
CA THR A 70 17.67 -7.46 -0.05
C THR A 70 16.88 -8.66 0.44
N LEU A 71 17.59 -9.71 0.81
CA LEU A 71 17.05 -10.88 1.50
C LEU A 71 17.46 -10.91 2.98
N ASN A 72 18.01 -9.79 3.47
CA ASN A 72 18.60 -9.68 4.80
C ASN A 72 18.16 -8.39 5.52
N ALA A 73 16.92 -7.94 5.26
CA ALA A 73 16.33 -6.90 6.06
C ALA A 73 15.86 -7.47 7.41
N ARG A 74 15.73 -6.61 8.41
CA ARG A 74 15.24 -7.02 9.73
C ARG A 74 13.91 -6.36 10.06
N THR A 75 13.02 -7.18 10.62
CA THR A 75 11.81 -6.69 11.27
C THR A 75 12.10 -6.30 12.73
N VAL A 76 11.05 -5.88 13.46
CA VAL A 76 11.13 -5.50 14.87
C VAL A 76 10.76 -6.65 15.82
N TYR A 77 11.12 -6.52 17.10
CA TYR A 77 10.72 -7.45 18.15
C TYR A 77 9.63 -6.83 19.04
N PRO A 78 8.54 -7.57 19.36
CA PRO A 78 8.27 -8.95 18.94
C PRO A 78 7.89 -9.05 17.47
N SER A 79 8.37 -10.12 16.81
CA SER A 79 8.10 -10.41 15.40
C SER A 79 6.68 -10.99 15.22
N ILE A 80 5.69 -10.15 15.54
CA ILE A 80 4.25 -10.44 15.53
C ILE A 80 3.58 -9.51 14.51
N THR A 81 2.58 -9.99 13.82
CA THR A 81 1.96 -9.34 12.66
C THR A 81 1.61 -7.86 12.89
N LEU A 82 0.76 -7.54 13.88
CA LEU A 82 0.34 -6.14 14.08
C LEU A 82 1.49 -5.25 14.58
N PRO A 83 2.32 -5.62 15.59
CA PRO A 83 3.52 -4.87 15.95
C PRO A 83 4.44 -4.56 14.78
N CYS A 84 4.73 -5.53 13.92
CA CYS A 84 5.61 -5.35 12.77
C CYS A 84 5.01 -4.42 11.72
N HIS A 85 3.73 -4.58 11.39
CA HIS A 85 3.04 -3.69 10.47
C HIS A 85 2.89 -2.26 11.03
N MET A 86 2.66 -2.11 12.34
CA MET A 86 2.67 -0.79 12.99
C MET A 86 4.04 -0.12 12.83
N SER A 87 5.13 -0.85 13.09
CA SER A 87 6.49 -0.35 12.88
C SER A 87 6.76 -0.03 11.40
N MET A 88 6.28 -0.85 10.47
CA MET A 88 6.36 -0.62 9.02
C MET A 88 5.67 0.69 8.61
N PHE A 89 4.53 1.03 9.22
CA PHE A 89 3.73 2.21 8.88
C PHE A 89 4.16 3.48 9.60
N HIS A 90 4.71 3.36 10.81
CA HIS A 90 5.05 4.49 11.68
C HIS A 90 6.55 4.73 11.81
N SER A 91 7.39 3.83 11.26
CA SER A 91 8.86 3.93 11.29
C SER A 91 9.45 4.11 12.70
N VAL A 92 8.84 3.47 13.70
CA VAL A 92 9.30 3.45 15.10
C VAL A 92 9.17 2.04 15.68
N GLU A 93 9.92 1.77 16.75
CA GLU A 93 9.91 0.47 17.41
C GLU A 93 8.59 0.20 18.17
N PRO A 94 8.24 -1.07 18.43
CA PRO A 94 7.07 -1.45 19.23
C PRO A 94 7.02 -0.79 20.61
N SER A 95 8.16 -0.55 21.23
CA SER A 95 8.27 0.16 22.51
C SER A 95 7.86 1.65 22.42
N GLU A 96 7.90 2.24 21.23
CA GLU A 96 7.55 3.65 20.98
C GLU A 96 6.08 3.79 20.57
N HIS A 97 5.58 2.95 19.67
CA HIS A 97 4.15 3.01 19.28
C HIS A 97 3.22 2.24 20.24
N GLY A 98 3.77 1.45 21.17
CA GLY A 98 3.03 0.77 22.24
C GLY A 98 2.27 -0.49 21.82
N VAL A 99 2.37 -0.93 20.56
CA VAL A 99 1.71 -2.14 20.05
C VAL A 99 2.68 -3.30 20.13
N THR A 100 2.37 -4.29 21.00
CA THR A 100 3.23 -5.44 21.26
C THR A 100 2.54 -6.78 21.02
N GLU A 101 1.28 -6.76 20.61
CA GLU A 101 0.46 -7.94 20.34
C GLU A 101 -0.63 -7.65 19.30
N ASN A 102 -1.33 -8.69 18.82
CA ASN A 102 -2.35 -8.59 17.78
C ASN A 102 -3.71 -8.03 18.26
N SER A 103 -3.89 -7.81 19.57
CA SER A 103 -5.16 -7.38 20.19
C SER A 103 -5.21 -5.88 20.54
N TYR A 104 -4.32 -5.08 19.98
CA TYR A 104 -4.19 -3.65 20.28
C TYR A 104 -5.33 -2.80 19.71
N THR A 105 -5.76 -1.82 20.53
CA THR A 105 -6.58 -0.70 20.08
C THR A 105 -5.71 0.56 20.03
N PRO A 106 -5.62 1.26 18.89
CA PRO A 106 -4.75 2.42 18.73
C PRO A 106 -4.97 3.49 19.79
N SER A 107 -3.88 3.98 20.39
CA SER A 107 -3.93 5.17 21.26
C SER A 107 -4.06 6.44 20.42
N PRO A 108 -4.87 7.42 20.86
CA PRO A 108 -4.90 8.75 20.25
C PRO A 108 -3.54 9.47 20.26
N GLU A 109 -2.65 9.08 21.17
CA GLU A 109 -1.30 9.65 21.34
C GLU A 109 -0.26 9.06 20.38
N MET A 110 -0.59 7.99 19.69
CA MET A 110 0.31 7.40 18.67
C MET A 110 0.59 8.44 17.57
N GLY A 111 1.87 8.64 17.27
CA GLY A 111 2.32 9.55 16.20
C GLY A 111 1.72 9.21 14.84
N ASN A 112 1.87 10.10 13.88
CA ASN A 112 1.39 9.90 12.53
C ASN A 112 2.16 8.76 11.83
N GLY A 113 1.43 7.88 11.16
CA GLY A 113 1.98 6.93 10.21
C GLY A 113 1.94 7.48 8.77
N ILE A 114 2.19 6.60 7.80
CA ILE A 114 2.19 6.95 6.36
C ILE A 114 0.88 7.64 5.97
N ALA A 115 -0.27 7.04 6.31
CA ALA A 115 -1.57 7.53 5.86
C ALA A 115 -1.92 8.92 6.42
N GLU A 116 -1.57 9.19 7.68
CA GLU A 116 -1.79 10.48 8.33
C GLU A 116 -0.87 11.55 7.73
N ALA A 117 0.42 11.25 7.55
CA ALA A 117 1.39 12.17 6.93
C ALA A 117 0.97 12.54 5.49
N LEU A 118 0.48 11.58 4.74
CA LEU A 118 -0.08 11.81 3.40
C LEU A 118 -1.36 12.66 3.45
N ALA A 119 -2.26 12.39 4.39
CA ALA A 119 -3.53 13.11 4.51
C ALA A 119 -3.35 14.59 4.86
N GLU A 120 -2.31 14.96 5.62
CA GLU A 120 -1.96 16.35 5.91
C GLU A 120 -1.63 17.15 4.63
N GLN A 121 -1.16 16.48 3.58
CA GLN A 121 -0.91 17.07 2.28
C GLN A 121 -2.00 16.76 1.23
N ASN A 122 -3.20 16.37 1.68
CA ASN A 122 -4.34 15.98 0.85
C ASN A 122 -4.05 14.83 -0.13
N LYS A 123 -3.04 14.02 0.15
CA LYS A 123 -2.72 12.80 -0.57
C LYS A 123 -3.70 11.69 -0.17
N ARG A 124 -3.89 10.71 -1.06
CA ARG A 124 -4.88 9.63 -0.90
C ARG A 124 -4.19 8.31 -0.61
N THR A 125 -4.76 7.58 0.33
CA THR A 125 -4.35 6.23 0.71
C THR A 125 -5.47 5.23 0.42
N ALA A 126 -5.12 4.02 -0.04
CA ALA A 126 -6.03 2.88 -0.12
C ALA A 126 -5.40 1.67 0.56
N ILE A 127 -6.19 0.93 1.34
CA ILE A 127 -5.73 -0.30 1.99
C ILE A 127 -6.68 -1.45 1.65
N PHE A 128 -6.09 -2.59 1.29
CA PHE A 128 -6.79 -3.83 0.93
C PHE A 128 -6.22 -4.97 1.76
N PHE A 129 -7.05 -5.66 2.50
CA PHE A 129 -6.59 -6.67 3.45
C PHE A 129 -7.66 -7.72 3.73
N ASN A 130 -7.21 -8.88 4.22
CA ASN A 130 -8.06 -10.00 4.62
C ASN A 130 -7.82 -10.47 6.07
N TRP A 131 -7.12 -9.67 6.87
CA TRP A 131 -7.01 -9.84 8.31
C TRP A 131 -7.43 -8.54 9.01
N SER A 132 -8.52 -8.59 9.79
CA SER A 132 -9.21 -7.39 10.27
C SER A 132 -8.35 -6.43 11.13
N PRO A 133 -7.36 -6.87 11.95
CA PRO A 133 -6.53 -5.94 12.69
C PRO A 133 -5.67 -4.99 11.86
N ILE A 134 -5.47 -5.23 10.57
CA ILE A 134 -4.80 -4.31 9.64
C ILE A 134 -5.51 -2.95 9.58
N ASP A 135 -6.82 -2.89 9.82
CA ASP A 135 -7.55 -1.62 9.87
C ASP A 135 -7.04 -0.65 10.97
N ASN A 136 -6.33 -1.19 11.98
CA ASN A 136 -5.71 -0.39 13.04
C ASN A 136 -4.46 0.38 12.59
N LEU A 137 -3.88 0.07 11.44
CA LEU A 137 -2.67 0.74 10.93
C LEU A 137 -2.91 2.20 10.53
N VAL A 138 -4.15 2.58 10.28
CA VAL A 138 -4.52 3.91 9.80
C VAL A 138 -5.67 4.49 10.61
N LYS A 139 -5.61 5.79 10.90
CA LYS A 139 -6.74 6.48 11.52
C LYS A 139 -7.78 6.82 10.44
N PRO A 140 -9.06 6.51 10.67
CA PRO A 140 -10.10 6.83 9.70
C PRO A 140 -10.12 8.33 9.35
N ASN A 141 -10.01 8.65 8.07
CA ASN A 141 -10.15 10.01 7.57
C ASN A 141 -10.65 10.00 6.11
N LYS A 142 -11.04 11.17 5.59
CA LYS A 142 -11.62 11.30 4.25
C LYS A 142 -10.70 10.93 3.09
N ASN A 143 -9.39 10.85 3.33
CA ASN A 143 -8.38 10.55 2.32
C ASN A 143 -7.99 9.07 2.32
N VAL A 144 -8.55 8.26 3.23
CA VAL A 144 -8.30 6.82 3.32
C VAL A 144 -9.49 6.04 2.80
N TYR A 145 -9.24 5.14 1.86
CA TYR A 145 -10.15 4.08 1.45
C TYR A 145 -9.67 2.75 2.03
N SER A 146 -10.57 2.02 2.68
CA SER A 146 -10.30 0.73 3.31
C SER A 146 -11.21 -0.34 2.74
N LYS A 147 -10.68 -1.52 2.41
CA LYS A 147 -11.44 -2.67 1.93
C LYS A 147 -10.97 -3.94 2.62
N PHE A 148 -11.79 -4.44 3.52
CA PHE A 148 -11.62 -5.74 4.16
C PHE A 148 -12.35 -6.83 3.38
N ILE A 149 -11.70 -7.99 3.19
CA ILE A 149 -12.27 -9.22 2.67
C ILE A 149 -12.19 -10.28 3.77
N ASP A 150 -13.31 -10.67 4.35
CA ASP A 150 -13.37 -11.65 5.43
C ASP A 150 -13.04 -13.06 4.91
N PRO A 151 -11.98 -13.71 5.39
CA PRO A 151 -11.64 -15.08 4.99
C PRO A 151 -12.58 -16.14 5.60
N THR A 152 -13.30 -15.81 6.68
CA THR A 152 -14.09 -16.80 7.44
C THR A 152 -15.08 -17.60 6.57
N PRO A 153 -15.87 -16.97 5.68
CA PRO A 153 -16.85 -17.71 4.89
C PRO A 153 -16.27 -18.37 3.62
N ILE A 154 -15.08 -17.96 3.17
CA ILE A 154 -14.56 -18.31 1.83
C ILE A 154 -13.20 -18.99 1.84
N GLY A 155 -12.50 -18.98 2.98
CA GLY A 155 -11.12 -19.48 3.12
C GLY A 155 -10.07 -18.43 2.74
N TRP A 156 -8.85 -18.62 3.26
CA TRP A 156 -7.76 -17.65 3.14
C TRP A 156 -7.24 -17.49 1.71
N GLU A 157 -7.17 -18.58 0.94
CA GLU A 157 -6.73 -18.53 -0.46
C GLU A 157 -7.69 -17.67 -1.30
N GLU A 158 -9.00 -17.92 -1.20
CA GLU A 158 -9.99 -17.13 -1.92
C GLU A 158 -10.06 -15.68 -1.42
N ALA A 159 -9.86 -15.46 -0.12
CA ALA A 159 -9.76 -14.10 0.42
C ALA A 159 -8.56 -13.35 -0.16
N ASN A 160 -7.38 -13.99 -0.30
CA ASN A 160 -6.23 -13.40 -0.99
C ASN A 160 -6.57 -13.03 -2.44
N ASN A 161 -7.24 -13.95 -3.18
CA ASN A 161 -7.66 -13.73 -4.57
C ASN A 161 -8.55 -12.50 -4.69
N GLN A 162 -9.58 -12.42 -3.86
CA GLN A 162 -10.53 -11.30 -3.86
C GLN A 162 -9.89 -9.99 -3.41
N THR A 163 -8.96 -10.03 -2.43
CA THR A 163 -8.26 -8.84 -1.96
C THR A 163 -7.37 -8.25 -3.05
N ALA A 164 -6.60 -9.08 -3.74
CA ALA A 164 -5.76 -8.65 -4.87
C ALA A 164 -6.60 -8.14 -6.05
N ALA A 165 -7.71 -8.82 -6.38
CA ALA A 165 -8.62 -8.39 -7.44
C ALA A 165 -9.27 -7.03 -7.11
N ALA A 166 -9.73 -6.83 -5.87
CA ALA A 166 -10.30 -5.57 -5.42
C ALA A 166 -9.29 -4.41 -5.49
N CYS A 167 -8.04 -4.67 -5.12
CA CYS A 167 -6.94 -3.71 -5.23
C CYS A 167 -6.73 -3.29 -6.70
N ILE A 168 -6.57 -4.24 -7.61
CA ILE A 168 -6.37 -3.98 -9.04
C ILE A 168 -7.55 -3.19 -9.64
N ASP A 169 -8.77 -3.63 -9.38
CA ASP A 169 -9.97 -2.98 -9.91
C ASP A 169 -10.11 -1.54 -9.41
N TYR A 170 -9.87 -1.33 -8.12
CA TYR A 170 -9.93 0.00 -7.53
C TYR A 170 -8.90 0.94 -8.14
N LEU A 171 -7.64 0.50 -8.27
CA LEU A 171 -6.53 1.32 -8.78
C LEU A 171 -6.65 1.62 -10.28
N LYS A 172 -7.33 0.80 -11.07
CA LYS A 172 -7.67 1.11 -12.47
C LYS A 172 -8.67 2.27 -12.60
N ASN A 173 -9.48 2.50 -11.59
CA ASN A 173 -10.58 3.46 -11.62
C ASN A 173 -10.35 4.68 -10.72
N ASN A 174 -9.36 4.64 -9.84
CA ASN A 174 -9.08 5.69 -8.86
C ASN A 174 -7.60 6.03 -8.82
N GLU A 175 -7.28 7.31 -8.75
CA GLU A 175 -5.93 7.80 -8.51
C GLU A 175 -5.65 7.81 -7.00
N VAL A 176 -4.59 7.15 -6.57
CA VAL A 176 -4.18 6.99 -5.18
C VAL A 176 -2.67 7.18 -5.08
N ASP A 177 -2.18 7.90 -4.07
CA ASP A 177 -0.74 8.14 -3.89
C ASP A 177 -0.05 6.96 -3.22
N PHE A 178 -0.71 6.38 -2.22
CA PHE A 178 -0.21 5.20 -1.51
C PHE A 178 -1.27 4.11 -1.43
N THR A 179 -0.87 2.90 -1.77
CA THR A 179 -1.73 1.72 -1.63
C THR A 179 -1.01 0.65 -0.82
N PHE A 180 -1.71 0.05 0.11
CA PHE A 180 -1.27 -1.12 0.86
C PHE A 180 -2.13 -2.33 0.48
N LEU A 181 -1.47 -3.42 0.09
CA LEU A 181 -2.08 -4.72 -0.18
C LEU A 181 -1.50 -5.75 0.78
N TYR A 182 -2.33 -6.28 1.66
CA TYR A 182 -1.97 -7.32 2.62
C TYR A 182 -2.57 -8.66 2.19
N LEU A 183 -1.75 -9.72 2.22
CA LEU A 183 -2.08 -11.08 1.83
C LEU A 183 -1.72 -12.05 2.98
N GLY A 184 -2.72 -12.54 3.74
CA GLY A 184 -2.52 -13.31 4.97
C GLY A 184 -2.43 -14.83 4.78
N PHE A 185 -2.68 -15.40 3.60
CA PHE A 185 -2.79 -16.84 3.41
C PHE A 185 -1.52 -17.62 3.74
N LEU A 186 -0.35 -17.05 3.48
CA LEU A 186 0.92 -17.74 3.70
C LEU A 186 1.22 -17.95 5.19
N ASP A 187 0.97 -16.94 6.03
CA ASP A 187 1.12 -17.03 7.48
C ASP A 187 0.19 -18.09 8.08
N GLU A 188 -1.07 -18.11 7.65
CA GLU A 188 -2.05 -19.11 8.07
C GLU A 188 -1.62 -20.53 7.70
N ALA A 189 -1.06 -20.74 6.49
CA ALA A 189 -0.49 -22.04 6.12
C ALA A 189 0.72 -22.40 7.01
N GLY A 190 1.56 -21.41 7.36
CA GLY A 190 2.64 -21.59 8.32
C GLY A 190 2.16 -22.04 9.69
N HIS A 191 1.09 -21.43 10.20
CA HIS A 191 0.48 -21.83 11.47
C HIS A 191 -0.18 -23.21 11.44
N ALA A 192 -0.85 -23.54 10.33
CA ALA A 192 -1.58 -24.80 10.19
C ALA A 192 -0.64 -25.99 9.94
N ASP A 193 0.31 -25.85 9.03
CA ASP A 193 1.06 -26.98 8.46
C ASP A 193 2.57 -26.86 8.71
N GLY A 194 3.03 -25.74 9.24
CA GLY A 194 4.44 -25.44 9.54
C GLY A 194 5.14 -24.66 8.44
N TRP A 195 6.03 -23.73 8.86
CA TRP A 195 6.89 -22.98 7.96
C TRP A 195 7.79 -23.94 7.16
N LEU A 196 7.88 -23.70 5.86
CA LEU A 196 8.63 -24.48 4.87
C LEU A 196 8.06 -25.89 4.57
N SER A 197 6.81 -26.19 5.00
CA SER A 197 6.07 -27.38 4.58
C SER A 197 5.67 -27.29 3.09
N GLU A 198 5.14 -28.37 2.52
CA GLU A 198 4.61 -28.38 1.16
C GLU A 198 3.42 -27.41 1.03
N GLU A 199 2.56 -27.33 2.03
CA GLU A 199 1.40 -26.44 2.11
C GLU A 199 1.82 -24.97 2.21
N TYR A 200 2.88 -24.68 2.99
CA TYR A 200 3.46 -23.34 3.02
C TYR A 200 4.01 -22.93 1.66
N TYR A 201 4.75 -23.80 0.95
CA TYR A 201 5.21 -23.50 -0.39
C TYR A 201 4.07 -23.41 -1.42
N TYR A 202 2.98 -24.17 -1.24
CA TYR A 202 1.77 -23.98 -2.03
C TYR A 202 1.21 -22.58 -1.83
N ALA A 203 0.97 -22.17 -0.59
CA ALA A 203 0.43 -20.85 -0.27
C ALA A 203 1.35 -19.71 -0.74
N LEU A 204 2.68 -19.88 -0.64
CA LEU A 204 3.66 -18.94 -1.16
C LEU A 204 3.53 -18.79 -2.69
N ASN A 205 3.45 -19.89 -3.41
CA ASN A 205 3.33 -19.86 -4.88
C ASN A 205 2.00 -19.22 -5.31
N GLN A 206 0.87 -19.47 -4.63
CA GLN A 206 -0.39 -18.81 -4.88
C GLN A 206 -0.30 -17.30 -4.62
N SER A 207 0.27 -16.89 -3.49
CA SER A 207 0.47 -15.47 -3.16
C SER A 207 1.37 -14.78 -4.17
N LEU A 208 2.47 -15.42 -4.61
CA LEU A 208 3.37 -14.90 -5.63
C LEU A 208 2.72 -14.82 -7.02
N ALA A 209 1.79 -15.72 -7.35
CA ALA A 209 1.00 -15.63 -8.59
C ALA A 209 0.12 -14.37 -8.58
N LEU A 210 -0.49 -14.02 -7.45
CA LEU A 210 -1.24 -12.77 -7.29
C LEU A 210 -0.33 -11.54 -7.39
N VAL A 211 0.84 -11.56 -6.74
CA VAL A 211 1.84 -10.49 -6.87
C VAL A 211 2.24 -10.31 -8.33
N LYS A 212 2.51 -11.40 -9.06
CA LYS A 212 2.81 -11.35 -10.51
C LYS A 212 1.69 -10.70 -11.30
N GLN A 213 0.43 -11.03 -10.99
CA GLN A 213 -0.73 -10.42 -11.62
C GLN A 213 -0.80 -8.91 -11.35
N VAL A 214 -0.65 -8.49 -10.09
CA VAL A 214 -0.63 -7.09 -9.65
C VAL A 214 0.49 -6.32 -10.36
N VAL A 215 1.72 -6.84 -10.31
CA VAL A 215 2.90 -6.25 -10.96
C VAL A 215 2.69 -6.09 -12.46
N SER A 216 2.16 -7.11 -13.15
CA SER A 216 1.93 -7.07 -14.59
C SER A 216 0.95 -5.97 -15.03
N GLN A 217 0.03 -5.59 -14.16
CA GLN A 217 -1.01 -4.61 -14.46
C GLN A 217 -0.69 -3.19 -13.99
N LEU A 218 0.13 -3.03 -12.94
CA LEU A 218 0.33 -1.75 -12.26
C LEU A 218 1.79 -1.23 -12.28
N SER A 219 2.80 -2.04 -12.60
CA SER A 219 4.20 -1.65 -12.50
C SER A 219 4.66 -0.53 -13.45
N LYS A 220 3.85 -0.15 -14.42
CA LYS A 220 4.14 0.99 -15.31
C LYS A 220 3.80 2.32 -14.67
N ASP A 221 2.85 2.32 -13.74
CA ASP A 221 2.28 3.53 -13.15
C ASP A 221 2.67 3.68 -11.67
N TYR A 222 3.15 2.60 -11.02
CA TYR A 222 3.45 2.55 -9.60
C TYR A 222 4.90 2.14 -9.34
N THR A 223 5.53 2.77 -8.34
CA THR A 223 6.65 2.12 -7.66
C THR A 223 6.07 1.03 -6.75
N ILE A 224 6.55 -0.20 -6.87
CA ILE A 224 6.05 -1.35 -6.12
C ILE A 224 7.10 -1.83 -5.14
N ILE A 225 6.71 -1.93 -3.87
CA ILE A 225 7.51 -2.53 -2.79
C ILE A 225 6.84 -3.85 -2.41
N ILE A 226 7.59 -4.95 -2.41
CA ILE A 226 7.12 -6.28 -2.01
C ILE A 226 7.94 -6.69 -0.79
N THR A 227 7.27 -7.04 0.30
CA THR A 227 7.91 -7.42 1.55
C THR A 227 7.01 -8.33 2.37
N THR A 228 7.37 -8.53 3.61
CA THR A 228 6.61 -9.17 4.68
C THR A 228 6.82 -8.40 5.97
N ASP A 229 6.12 -8.76 6.99
CA ASP A 229 6.25 -8.22 8.35
C ASP A 229 7.21 -9.05 9.21
N HIS A 230 7.23 -10.38 9.08
CA HIS A 230 8.11 -11.30 9.78
C HIS A 230 8.32 -12.60 8.98
N GLY A 231 9.21 -13.44 9.47
CA GLY A 231 9.31 -14.83 9.06
C GLY A 231 8.64 -15.75 10.09
N GLY A 232 9.09 -17.01 10.17
CA GLY A 232 8.57 -17.98 11.13
C GLY A 232 9.32 -19.30 11.08
N SER A 233 9.08 -20.16 12.06
CA SER A 233 9.66 -21.51 12.11
C SER A 233 8.77 -22.48 12.91
N GLY A 234 8.82 -23.77 12.58
CA GLY A 234 7.86 -24.72 13.13
C GLY A 234 6.44 -24.28 12.80
N TYR A 235 5.62 -24.01 13.79
CA TYR A 235 4.22 -23.59 13.65
C TYR A 235 3.97 -22.17 14.19
N GLY A 236 5.00 -21.32 14.29
CA GLY A 236 4.84 -20.00 14.90
C GLY A 236 5.95 -19.00 14.59
N HIS A 237 5.75 -17.80 15.11
CA HIS A 237 6.64 -16.65 15.02
C HIS A 237 6.58 -15.85 16.34
N GLY A 238 7.23 -14.66 16.40
CA GLY A 238 7.17 -13.77 17.57
C GLY A 238 8.46 -13.73 18.38
N SER A 239 9.46 -14.57 18.08
CA SER A 239 10.77 -14.57 18.76
C SER A 239 11.78 -13.66 18.03
N ASP A 240 12.95 -13.48 18.66
CA ASP A 240 14.09 -12.76 18.09
C ASP A 240 15.04 -13.66 17.26
N SER A 241 14.61 -14.89 16.93
CA SER A 241 15.40 -15.80 16.10
C SER A 241 15.60 -15.25 14.70
N THR A 242 16.65 -15.70 14.03
CA THR A 242 16.96 -15.26 12.65
C THR A 242 15.81 -15.58 11.70
N GLU A 243 15.17 -16.74 11.85
CA GLU A 243 14.06 -17.19 11.01
C GLU A 243 12.82 -16.32 11.13
N HIS A 244 12.60 -15.72 12.32
CA HIS A 244 11.46 -14.84 12.57
C HIS A 244 11.77 -13.39 12.21
N MET A 245 13.01 -12.94 12.43
CA MET A 245 13.42 -11.54 12.31
C MET A 245 13.92 -11.14 10.92
N THR A 246 14.31 -12.09 10.07
CA THR A 246 14.84 -11.77 8.74
C THR A 246 13.73 -11.75 7.70
N ILE A 247 13.66 -10.65 6.96
CA ILE A 247 12.62 -10.41 5.95
C ILE A 247 13.24 -10.00 4.59
N PRO A 248 12.60 -10.34 3.46
CA PRO A 248 13.00 -9.83 2.16
C PRO A 248 12.34 -8.47 1.89
N ILE A 249 13.03 -7.60 1.14
CA ILE A 249 12.46 -6.37 0.57
C ILE A 249 12.86 -6.31 -0.90
N PHE A 250 11.87 -6.15 -1.78
CA PHE A 250 12.05 -5.93 -3.21
C PHE A 250 11.41 -4.60 -3.60
N VAL A 251 12.13 -3.77 -4.34
CA VAL A 251 11.61 -2.49 -4.82
C VAL A 251 11.78 -2.39 -6.32
N MET A 252 10.70 -2.14 -7.04
CA MET A 252 10.72 -1.87 -8.48
C MET A 252 10.06 -0.54 -8.79
N GLY A 253 10.69 0.23 -9.68
CA GLY A 253 10.22 1.54 -10.09
C GLY A 253 11.27 2.21 -10.96
N GLU A 254 10.93 3.35 -11.56
CA GLU A 254 11.82 4.06 -12.49
C GLU A 254 13.16 4.44 -11.85
N ASN A 255 13.13 4.77 -10.55
CA ASN A 255 14.28 5.24 -9.80
C ASN A 255 15.08 4.12 -9.10
N TYR A 256 14.77 2.86 -9.34
CA TYR A 256 15.44 1.71 -8.72
C TYR A 256 16.20 0.89 -9.75
N ALA A 257 17.46 0.54 -9.43
CA ALA A 257 18.30 -0.25 -10.31
C ALA A 257 17.85 -1.71 -10.33
N LYS A 258 17.66 -2.27 -11.53
CA LYS A 258 17.27 -3.68 -11.70
C LYS A 258 18.42 -4.62 -11.32
N GLY A 259 18.11 -5.68 -10.58
CA GLY A 259 19.07 -6.69 -10.16
C GLY A 259 20.11 -6.19 -9.15
N LYS A 260 19.93 -5.00 -8.55
CA LYS A 260 20.84 -4.45 -7.55
C LYS A 260 20.48 -4.98 -6.17
N ARG A 261 21.37 -5.76 -5.58
CA ARG A 261 21.26 -6.16 -4.17
C ARG A 261 21.84 -5.08 -3.27
N PHE A 262 21.17 -4.76 -2.17
CA PHE A 262 21.69 -3.97 -1.06
C PHE A 262 21.84 -4.84 0.20
N ASP A 263 22.79 -4.50 1.07
CA ASP A 263 23.26 -5.44 2.09
C ASP A 263 22.30 -5.62 3.25
N SER A 264 21.67 -4.54 3.71
CA SER A 264 20.78 -4.55 4.86
C SER A 264 19.73 -3.45 4.76
N ALA A 265 18.62 -3.66 5.43
CA ALA A 265 17.56 -2.69 5.63
C ALA A 265 16.80 -3.04 6.93
N SER A 266 15.97 -2.13 7.39
CA SER A 266 15.00 -2.35 8.45
C SER A 266 13.59 -2.24 7.89
N ILE A 267 12.65 -2.93 8.52
CA ILE A 267 11.21 -2.71 8.26
C ILE A 267 10.82 -1.23 8.49
N LEU A 268 11.54 -0.54 9.37
CA LEU A 268 11.37 0.89 9.66
C LEU A 268 11.69 1.79 8.46
N ASP A 269 12.50 1.31 7.49
CA ASP A 269 12.90 2.08 6.31
C ASP A 269 11.81 2.17 5.25
N ILE A 270 10.76 1.35 5.36
CA ILE A 270 9.66 1.29 4.38
C ILE A 270 8.85 2.58 4.37
N ALA A 271 8.40 3.06 5.54
CA ALA A 271 7.60 4.28 5.61
C ALA A 271 8.33 5.53 5.08
N PRO A 272 9.57 5.84 5.50
CA PRO A 272 10.30 6.98 4.96
C PRO A 272 10.62 6.81 3.46
N THR A 273 10.81 5.58 2.97
CA THR A 273 10.96 5.31 1.53
C THR A 273 9.71 5.73 0.76
N ILE A 274 8.52 5.35 1.25
CA ILE A 274 7.24 5.69 0.62
C ILE A 274 7.04 7.21 0.57
N LEU A 275 7.23 7.92 1.69
CA LEU A 275 7.06 9.36 1.72
C LEU A 275 8.08 10.07 0.80
N ASN A 276 9.33 9.60 0.77
CA ASN A 276 10.37 10.14 -0.11
C ASN A 276 10.02 9.98 -1.59
N ILE A 277 9.48 8.83 -2.02
CA ILE A 277 9.04 8.60 -3.41
C ILE A 277 7.88 9.53 -3.78
N ILE A 278 6.90 9.68 -2.88
CA ILE A 278 5.72 10.52 -3.11
C ILE A 278 6.04 12.01 -3.02
N GLY A 279 7.20 12.38 -2.44
CA GLY A 279 7.63 13.77 -2.26
C GLY A 279 6.98 14.45 -1.06
N VAL A 280 6.72 13.71 0.02
CA VAL A 280 6.18 14.19 1.28
C VAL A 280 7.28 14.22 2.34
N GLU A 281 7.27 15.24 3.19
CA GLU A 281 8.24 15.41 4.26
C GLU A 281 8.16 14.25 5.27
N ILE A 282 9.33 13.70 5.61
CA ILE A 282 9.43 12.59 6.55
C ILE A 282 9.37 13.14 7.98
N PRO A 283 8.46 12.64 8.85
CA PRO A 283 8.41 13.07 10.25
C PRO A 283 9.76 12.86 10.96
N THR A 284 10.21 13.87 11.68
CA THR A 284 11.55 13.88 12.31
C THR A 284 11.73 12.86 13.43
N TYR A 285 10.64 12.32 13.98
CA TYR A 285 10.68 11.28 15.01
C TYR A 285 10.75 9.86 14.44
N TRP A 286 10.60 9.68 13.11
CA TRP A 286 10.80 8.38 12.47
C TRP A 286 12.26 7.94 12.54
N LYS A 287 12.49 6.64 12.71
CA LYS A 287 13.82 6.06 12.92
C LYS A 287 14.45 5.50 11.65
N GLY A 288 13.64 5.05 10.73
CA GLY A 288 14.09 4.50 9.46
C GLY A 288 14.62 5.57 8.51
N THR A 289 15.35 5.14 7.51
CA THR A 289 15.88 5.98 6.44
C THR A 289 15.38 5.49 5.08
N PRO A 290 15.13 6.38 4.10
CA PRO A 290 14.72 5.94 2.78
C PRO A 290 15.69 4.94 2.16
N LEU A 291 15.17 3.84 1.64
CA LEU A 291 15.94 2.88 0.84
C LEU A 291 16.38 3.53 -0.46
N PHE A 292 17.64 3.29 -0.83
CA PHE A 292 18.23 4.03 -1.93
C PHE A 292 17.67 3.76 -3.28
N VAL A 293 17.57 4.86 -3.89
CA VAL A 293 17.38 5.16 -5.27
C VAL A 293 18.71 5.18 -6.02
N LYS A 294 18.69 5.07 -7.32
CA LYS A 294 19.79 5.23 -8.27
C LYS A 294 20.88 6.23 -7.85
N ASP A 295 22.13 5.77 -7.96
CA ASP A 295 23.23 6.65 -8.26
C ASP A 295 23.15 7.13 -9.71
#